data_953454ed05267b29cc9e9df66a810d02
#
_entry.id   953454ed05267b29cc9e9df66a810d02
#
_cell.length_a   1.000
_cell.length_b   1.000
_cell.length_c   1.000
_cell.angle_alpha   90.00
_cell.angle_beta   90.00
_cell.angle_gamma   90.00
#
_symmetry.space_group_name_H-M   'P 1'
#
loop_
_entity.id
_entity.type
_entity.pdbx_description
1 polymer ?
#
loop_
_entity_poly.entity_id
_entity_poly.type
_entity_poly.pdbx_seq_one_letter_code
_entity_poly.pdbx_strand_id
1 'polypeptide(L)'
;LFGHQTQDKLERFRSQGGAQSYPSRTKDVDDVDFSTGSVGLGVAMTLFSSIVQDYVRLKKLGDGAQPTGRMVALVGDAELDEGNIFEALLEGWKHDVRNLWWVIDYNRQSLDGVVNDRLFGRVAEMFELVGWRVVTLKYGRLLETAFAQPDGEQLRQWIDACPNSLYSALVFKGGAGWREALTRD
;
A
#
# COMPACT_ATOMS: atom_id res chain seq x y z
N LEU A 1 -9.02 -12.14 -4.86
CA LEU A 1 -10.01 -11.79 -3.84
C LEU A 1 -11.26 -11.19 -4.45
N PHE A 2 -11.13 -10.30 -5.43
CA PHE A 2 -12.26 -9.62 -6.09
C PHE A 2 -12.76 -10.32 -7.36
N GLY A 3 -12.14 -11.45 -7.76
CA GLY A 3 -12.55 -12.24 -8.94
C GLY A 3 -12.05 -11.71 -10.28
N HIS A 4 -11.28 -10.61 -10.30
CA HIS A 4 -10.75 -10.03 -11.55
C HIS A 4 -9.51 -10.75 -12.08
N GLN A 5 -8.87 -11.59 -11.27
CA GLN A 5 -7.72 -12.40 -11.67
C GLN A 5 -7.84 -13.85 -11.21
N THR A 6 -7.30 -14.78 -11.98
CA THR A 6 -7.20 -16.19 -11.60
C THR A 6 -5.85 -16.48 -10.95
N GLN A 7 -5.81 -17.49 -10.09
CA GLN A 7 -4.57 -17.90 -9.44
C GLN A 7 -3.51 -18.34 -10.48
N ASP A 8 -3.90 -19.07 -11.52
CA ASP A 8 -3.01 -19.49 -12.61
C ASP A 8 -2.33 -18.29 -13.30
N LYS A 9 -3.06 -17.20 -13.56
CA LYS A 9 -2.46 -15.99 -14.13
C LYS A 9 -1.49 -15.32 -13.16
N LEU A 10 -1.79 -15.31 -11.86
CA LEU A 10 -0.90 -14.74 -10.85
C LEU A 10 0.39 -15.57 -10.69
N GLU A 11 0.31 -16.90 -10.73
CA GLU A 11 1.47 -17.81 -10.70
C GLU A 11 2.37 -17.60 -11.92
N ARG A 12 1.79 -17.22 -13.06
CA ARG A 12 2.50 -16.87 -14.28
C ARG A 12 2.74 -15.37 -14.45
N PHE A 13 2.85 -14.62 -13.36
CA PHE A 13 3.10 -13.19 -13.38
C PHE A 13 4.27 -12.82 -14.29
N ARG A 14 4.06 -11.84 -15.18
CA ARG A 14 5.00 -11.39 -16.24
C ARG A 14 5.30 -12.39 -17.35
N SER A 15 4.74 -13.59 -17.31
CA SER A 15 4.86 -14.55 -18.42
C SER A 15 3.78 -14.30 -19.47
N GLN A 16 3.98 -14.86 -20.66
CA GLN A 16 2.97 -14.80 -21.71
C GLN A 16 1.65 -15.45 -21.24
N GLY A 17 0.56 -14.72 -21.33
CA GLY A 17 -0.76 -15.15 -20.85
C GLY A 17 -0.93 -15.14 -19.34
N GLY A 18 0.05 -14.64 -18.58
CA GLY A 18 -0.02 -14.40 -17.14
C GLY A 18 -0.50 -12.99 -16.81
N ALA A 19 -0.57 -12.69 -15.51
CA ALA A 19 -0.93 -11.36 -15.03
C ALA A 19 0.15 -10.32 -15.39
N GLN A 20 -0.28 -9.13 -15.80
CA GLN A 20 0.60 -8.04 -16.19
C GLN A 20 1.05 -7.23 -14.98
N SER A 21 2.32 -6.72 -15.02
CA SER A 21 2.82 -5.79 -14.00
C SER A 21 2.31 -4.37 -14.19
N TYR A 22 1.93 -4.01 -15.41
CA TYR A 22 1.40 -2.69 -15.77
C TYR A 22 0.04 -2.85 -16.45
N PRO A 23 -1.06 -2.92 -15.70
CA PRO A 23 -2.37 -3.13 -16.26
C PRO A 23 -2.77 -2.01 -17.21
N SER A 24 -3.49 -2.37 -18.27
CA SER A 24 -3.91 -1.45 -19.32
C SER A 24 -5.36 -1.70 -19.71
N ARG A 25 -6.21 -0.69 -19.58
CA ARG A 25 -7.62 -0.74 -19.97
C ARG A 25 -7.84 -1.06 -21.44
N THR A 26 -6.85 -0.78 -22.28
CA THR A 26 -6.99 -0.89 -23.74
C THR A 26 -6.31 -2.12 -24.32
N LYS A 27 -5.44 -2.78 -23.58
CA LYS A 27 -4.63 -3.91 -24.06
C LYS A 27 -4.88 -5.20 -23.30
N ASP A 28 -5.28 -5.11 -22.05
CA ASP A 28 -5.55 -6.29 -21.24
C ASP A 28 -6.95 -6.82 -21.52
N VAL A 29 -7.09 -8.14 -21.43
CA VAL A 29 -8.37 -8.84 -21.54
C VAL A 29 -9.11 -8.88 -20.20
N ASP A 30 -8.40 -8.56 -19.13
CA ASP A 30 -8.94 -8.51 -17.77
C ASP A 30 -9.56 -7.13 -17.49
N ASP A 31 -10.51 -7.07 -16.55
CA ASP A 31 -11.08 -5.82 -16.09
C ASP A 31 -10.01 -4.97 -15.40
N VAL A 32 -9.75 -3.80 -15.92
CA VAL A 32 -8.78 -2.84 -15.43
C VAL A 32 -9.44 -1.48 -15.24
N ASP A 33 -9.50 -0.99 -14.01
CA ASP A 33 -10.07 0.33 -13.71
C ASP A 33 -9.23 1.46 -14.32
N PHE A 34 -7.90 1.40 -14.12
CA PHE A 34 -6.95 2.37 -14.62
C PHE A 34 -5.73 1.71 -15.24
N SER A 35 -5.25 2.28 -16.33
CA SER A 35 -3.92 1.94 -16.84
C SER A 35 -2.86 2.55 -15.92
N THR A 36 -1.93 1.73 -15.45
CA THR A 36 -0.84 2.14 -14.55
C THR A 36 0.52 1.82 -15.15
N GLY A 37 1.60 2.21 -14.49
CA GLY A 37 2.98 1.97 -14.92
C GLY A 37 3.91 3.13 -14.63
N SER A 38 3.37 4.31 -14.41
CA SER A 38 4.13 5.47 -13.94
C SER A 38 4.00 5.56 -12.43
N VAL A 39 5.12 5.47 -11.73
CA VAL A 39 5.19 5.45 -10.26
C VAL A 39 4.48 6.68 -9.69
N GLY A 40 3.61 6.46 -8.70
CA GLY A 40 2.83 7.52 -8.04
C GLY A 40 1.60 8.01 -8.80
N LEU A 41 1.57 7.96 -10.13
CA LEU A 41 0.43 8.47 -10.90
C LEU A 41 -0.86 7.69 -10.64
N GLY A 42 -0.79 6.37 -10.48
CA GLY A 42 -1.96 5.55 -10.14
C GLY A 42 -2.61 5.99 -8.83
N VAL A 43 -1.80 6.37 -7.87
CA VAL A 43 -2.25 6.87 -6.55
C VAL A 43 -2.97 8.21 -6.73
N ALA A 44 -2.37 9.17 -7.42
CA ALA A 44 -2.97 10.47 -7.72
C ALA A 44 -4.28 10.31 -8.52
N MET A 45 -4.31 9.41 -9.52
CA MET A 45 -5.51 9.13 -10.31
C MET A 45 -6.69 8.69 -9.46
N THR A 46 -6.48 7.88 -8.43
CA THR A 46 -7.58 7.44 -7.54
C THR A 46 -8.20 8.61 -6.80
N LEU A 47 -7.39 9.59 -6.39
CA LEU A 47 -7.88 10.80 -5.74
C LEU A 47 -8.70 11.66 -6.71
N PHE A 48 -8.15 11.98 -7.88
CA PHE A 48 -8.88 12.80 -8.85
C PHE A 48 -10.14 12.12 -9.37
N SER A 49 -10.12 10.79 -9.50
CA SER A 49 -11.32 10.03 -9.84
C SER A 49 -12.38 10.09 -8.73
N SER A 50 -11.98 10.12 -7.46
CA SER A 50 -12.89 10.34 -6.34
C SER A 50 -13.55 11.72 -6.42
N ILE A 51 -12.79 12.77 -6.76
CA ILE A 51 -13.32 14.12 -6.97
C ILE A 51 -14.33 14.14 -8.15
N VAL A 52 -13.97 13.50 -9.24
CA VAL A 52 -14.88 13.40 -10.42
C VAL A 52 -16.16 12.65 -10.06
N GLN A 53 -16.05 11.55 -9.31
CA GLN A 53 -17.21 10.79 -8.83
C GLN A 53 -18.14 11.66 -7.98
N ASP A 54 -17.59 12.44 -7.06
CA ASP A 54 -18.35 13.39 -6.24
C ASP A 54 -18.99 14.50 -7.10
N TYR A 55 -18.25 15.03 -8.06
CA TYR A 55 -18.78 16.02 -9.00
C TYR A 55 -19.97 15.48 -9.79
N VAL A 56 -19.84 14.30 -10.39
CA VAL A 56 -20.92 13.66 -11.17
C VAL A 56 -22.16 13.46 -10.29
N ARG A 57 -21.98 12.99 -9.06
CA ARG A 57 -23.04 12.76 -8.10
C ARG A 57 -23.74 14.07 -7.69
N LEU A 58 -22.96 15.09 -7.31
CA LEU A 58 -23.48 16.39 -6.86
C LEU A 58 -24.24 17.12 -7.96
N LYS A 59 -23.76 17.01 -9.21
CA LYS A 59 -24.40 17.61 -10.37
C LYS A 59 -25.54 16.75 -10.93
N LYS A 60 -25.77 15.56 -10.36
CA LYS A 60 -26.80 14.61 -10.85
C LYS A 60 -26.62 14.27 -12.33
N LEU A 61 -25.37 14.12 -12.76
CA LEU A 61 -25.06 13.70 -14.13
C LEU A 61 -25.15 12.19 -14.23
N GLY A 62 -25.76 11.71 -15.33
CA GLY A 62 -26.00 10.27 -15.57
C GLY A 62 -27.42 9.82 -15.30
N ASP A 63 -27.75 8.62 -15.78
CA ASP A 63 -29.09 8.03 -15.75
C ASP A 63 -29.31 7.29 -14.42
N GLY A 64 -29.89 7.96 -13.43
CA GLY A 64 -30.29 7.37 -12.15
C GLY A 64 -29.29 7.56 -11.02
N ALA A 65 -29.58 6.94 -9.87
CA ALA A 65 -28.72 6.98 -8.70
C ALA A 65 -27.46 6.14 -8.96
N GLN A 66 -26.33 6.83 -9.17
CA GLN A 66 -25.03 6.16 -9.30
C GLN A 66 -24.61 5.58 -7.94
N PRO A 67 -24.19 4.31 -7.87
CA PRO A 67 -23.66 3.76 -6.64
C PRO A 67 -22.43 4.55 -6.19
N THR A 68 -22.38 4.89 -4.90
CA THR A 68 -21.19 5.51 -4.33
C THR A 68 -20.10 4.44 -4.15
N GLY A 69 -19.16 4.41 -5.08
CA GLY A 69 -17.96 3.58 -4.96
C GLY A 69 -16.89 4.23 -4.09
N ARG A 70 -15.91 3.43 -3.70
CA ARG A 70 -14.69 3.91 -3.06
C ARG A 70 -13.52 3.62 -3.98
N MET A 71 -12.68 4.63 -4.20
CA MET A 71 -11.41 4.44 -4.89
C MET A 71 -10.39 3.85 -3.91
N VAL A 72 -9.63 2.86 -4.37
CA VAL A 72 -8.59 2.21 -3.55
C VAL A 72 -7.31 2.16 -4.35
N ALA A 73 -6.22 2.69 -3.81
CA ALA A 73 -4.88 2.49 -4.33
C ALA A 73 -4.09 1.55 -3.43
N LEU A 74 -3.40 0.58 -4.01
CA LEU A 74 -2.33 -0.16 -3.37
C LEU A 74 -1.02 0.53 -3.74
N VAL A 75 -0.28 0.98 -2.74
CA VAL A 75 0.87 1.88 -2.89
C VAL A 75 2.10 1.22 -2.30
N GLY A 76 3.18 1.08 -3.05
CA GLY A 76 4.46 0.75 -2.47
C GLY A 76 5.02 1.95 -1.68
N ASP A 77 5.73 1.70 -0.59
CA ASP A 77 6.32 2.78 0.22
C ASP A 77 7.30 3.64 -0.59
N ALA A 78 8.02 3.06 -1.55
CA ALA A 78 8.90 3.81 -2.47
C ALA A 78 8.14 4.76 -3.42
N GLU A 79 6.85 4.52 -3.67
CA GLU A 79 6.05 5.45 -4.46
C GLU A 79 5.83 6.79 -3.74
N LEU A 80 5.96 6.81 -2.41
CA LEU A 80 5.86 8.04 -1.62
C LEU A 80 7.03 9.01 -1.86
N ASP A 81 8.05 8.61 -2.61
CA ASP A 81 9.12 9.50 -3.06
C ASP A 81 8.67 10.40 -4.22
N GLU A 82 7.52 10.09 -4.85
CA GLU A 82 7.01 10.84 -6.00
C GLU A 82 6.21 12.08 -5.57
N GLY A 83 6.59 13.25 -6.10
CA GLY A 83 5.99 14.53 -5.74
C GLY A 83 4.49 14.64 -6.02
N ASN A 84 3.99 13.97 -7.09
CA ASN A 84 2.58 13.98 -7.44
C ASN A 84 1.66 13.37 -6.37
N ILE A 85 2.18 12.48 -5.52
CA ILE A 85 1.42 11.92 -4.39
C ILE A 85 1.15 13.01 -3.35
N PHE A 86 2.15 13.83 -3.04
CA PHE A 86 1.99 14.95 -2.08
C PHE A 86 1.04 16.02 -2.60
N GLU A 87 1.10 16.33 -3.90
CA GLU A 87 0.15 17.22 -4.54
C GLU A 87 -1.27 16.67 -4.43
N ALA A 88 -1.47 15.40 -4.77
CA ALA A 88 -2.76 14.74 -4.64
C ALA A 88 -3.24 14.68 -3.18
N LEU A 89 -2.35 14.41 -2.22
CA LEU A 89 -2.66 14.39 -0.80
C LEU A 89 -3.26 15.74 -0.33
N LEU A 90 -2.66 16.85 -0.76
CA LEU A 90 -3.15 18.18 -0.45
C LEU A 90 -4.49 18.51 -1.14
N GLU A 91 -4.67 18.06 -2.38
CA GLU A 91 -5.96 18.21 -3.06
C GLU A 91 -7.06 17.40 -2.36
N GLY A 92 -6.76 16.24 -1.82
CA GLY A 92 -7.67 15.43 -1.00
C GLY A 92 -8.17 16.21 0.22
N TRP A 93 -7.29 16.91 0.91
CA TRP A 93 -7.65 17.78 2.02
C TRP A 93 -8.48 19.00 1.58
N LYS A 94 -8.07 19.70 0.52
CA LYS A 94 -8.77 20.89 0.01
C LYS A 94 -10.21 20.59 -0.42
N HIS A 95 -10.46 19.41 -0.97
CA HIS A 95 -11.75 18.98 -1.50
C HIS A 95 -12.55 18.09 -0.55
N ASP A 96 -12.08 17.88 0.68
CA ASP A 96 -12.72 17.01 1.68
C ASP A 96 -13.09 15.62 1.14
N VAL A 97 -12.17 15.02 0.39
CA VAL A 97 -12.40 13.72 -0.26
C VAL A 97 -12.50 12.62 0.80
N ARG A 98 -13.61 11.84 0.80
CA ARG A 98 -13.90 10.85 1.83
C ARG A 98 -14.10 9.43 1.30
N ASN A 99 -14.21 9.26 0.00
CA ASN A 99 -14.45 7.98 -0.67
C ASN A 99 -13.16 7.36 -1.24
N LEU A 100 -12.05 7.54 -0.55
CA LEU A 100 -10.72 7.15 -0.99
C LEU A 100 -9.97 6.40 0.11
N TRP A 101 -9.29 5.33 -0.27
CA TRP A 101 -8.30 4.63 0.57
C TRP A 101 -6.99 4.48 -0.18
N TRP A 102 -5.90 4.81 0.49
CA TRP A 102 -4.56 4.44 0.07
C TRP A 102 -4.02 3.39 1.04
N VAL A 103 -3.72 2.20 0.52
CA VAL A 103 -3.18 1.08 1.27
C VAL A 103 -1.69 1.00 0.97
N ILE A 104 -0.88 1.48 1.89
CA ILE A 104 0.58 1.55 1.73
C ILE A 104 1.19 0.23 2.22
N ASP A 105 1.86 -0.47 1.30
CA ASP A 105 2.68 -1.65 1.62
C ASP A 105 4.08 -1.19 2.04
N TYR A 106 4.29 -1.06 3.35
CA TYR A 106 5.57 -0.62 3.89
C TYR A 106 6.54 -1.78 4.01
N ASN A 107 7.32 -2.05 2.97
CA ASN A 107 8.27 -3.15 2.90
C ASN A 107 9.73 -2.77 3.22
N ARG A 108 10.00 -1.51 3.53
CA ARG A 108 11.32 -0.95 3.86
C ARG A 108 12.33 -1.00 2.70
N GLN A 109 11.83 -0.98 1.46
CA GLN A 109 12.66 -1.01 0.27
C GLN A 109 12.33 0.17 -0.63
N SER A 110 13.36 0.77 -1.22
CA SER A 110 13.25 1.71 -2.32
C SER A 110 13.60 1.03 -3.65
N LEU A 111 13.47 1.75 -4.75
CA LEU A 111 13.82 1.27 -6.09
C LEU A 111 15.30 0.84 -6.18
N ASP A 112 16.18 1.50 -5.44
CA ASP A 112 17.64 1.28 -5.48
C ASP A 112 18.16 0.35 -4.38
N GLY A 113 17.33 -0.07 -3.45
CA GLY A 113 17.72 -0.97 -2.37
C GLY A 113 16.94 -0.79 -1.09
N VAL A 114 17.55 -1.23 0.01
CA VAL A 114 16.95 -1.15 1.35
C VAL A 114 17.10 0.26 1.91
N VAL A 115 15.97 0.87 2.30
CA VAL A 115 15.96 2.18 2.96
C VAL A 115 16.45 2.03 4.40
N ASN A 116 17.45 2.80 4.78
CA ASN A 116 18.02 2.75 6.13
C ASN A 116 17.18 3.52 7.16
N ASP A 117 16.38 4.46 6.71
CA ASP A 117 15.57 5.30 7.57
C ASP A 117 14.22 4.64 7.93
N ARG A 118 13.80 4.84 9.17
CA ARG A 118 12.49 4.37 9.65
C ARG A 118 11.44 5.47 9.42
N LEU A 119 10.95 5.57 8.19
CA LEU A 119 10.05 6.65 7.77
C LEU A 119 8.57 6.42 8.14
N PHE A 120 8.17 5.22 8.54
CA PHE A 120 6.74 4.88 8.73
C PHE A 120 6.01 5.81 9.72
N GLY A 121 6.68 6.24 10.80
CA GLY A 121 6.10 7.18 11.75
C GLY A 121 5.91 8.56 11.12
N ARG A 122 6.89 9.04 10.38
CA ARG A 122 6.82 10.34 9.67
C ARG A 122 5.79 10.33 8.56
N VAL A 123 5.66 9.22 7.85
CA VAL A 123 4.61 9.05 6.84
C VAL A 123 3.23 9.15 7.48
N ALA A 124 3.00 8.45 8.60
CA ALA A 124 1.74 8.52 9.34
C ALA A 124 1.45 9.96 9.81
N GLU A 125 2.42 10.62 10.45
CA GLU A 125 2.31 12.00 10.90
C GLU A 125 1.96 12.98 9.76
N MET A 126 2.54 12.78 8.59
CA MET A 126 2.28 13.63 7.42
C MET A 126 0.83 13.47 6.93
N PHE A 127 0.31 12.25 6.85
CA PHE A 127 -1.10 12.03 6.47
C PHE A 127 -2.06 12.59 7.51
N GLU A 128 -1.77 12.41 8.80
CA GLU A 128 -2.58 12.95 9.89
C GLU A 128 -2.58 14.50 9.91
N LEU A 129 -1.43 15.12 9.61
CA LEU A 129 -1.30 16.58 9.54
C LEU A 129 -2.27 17.20 8.53
N VAL A 130 -2.53 16.53 7.43
CA VAL A 130 -3.49 16.96 6.41
C VAL A 130 -4.88 16.33 6.58
N GLY A 131 -5.19 15.82 7.77
CA GLY A 131 -6.52 15.39 8.15
C GLY A 131 -6.94 14.01 7.68
N TRP A 132 -6.01 13.20 7.17
CA TRP A 132 -6.30 11.80 6.84
C TRP A 132 -6.34 10.93 8.09
N ARG A 133 -7.25 9.95 8.08
CA ARG A 133 -7.28 8.94 9.13
C ARG A 133 -6.27 7.83 8.79
N VAL A 134 -5.27 7.67 9.62
CA VAL A 134 -4.27 6.63 9.48
C VAL A 134 -4.65 5.39 10.31
N VAL A 135 -4.51 4.21 9.73
CA VAL A 135 -4.66 2.93 10.41
C VAL A 135 -3.42 2.09 10.12
N THR A 136 -2.65 1.80 11.16
CA THR A 136 -1.42 1.00 11.04
C THR A 136 -1.70 -0.46 11.35
N LEU A 137 -1.42 -1.35 10.40
CA LEU A 137 -1.52 -2.80 10.52
C LEU A 137 -0.11 -3.39 10.47
N LYS A 138 0.58 -3.46 11.61
CA LYS A 138 1.99 -3.84 11.64
C LYS A 138 2.21 -5.31 11.98
N TYR A 139 1.41 -5.89 12.87
CA TYR A 139 1.62 -7.24 13.38
C TYR A 139 0.40 -8.12 13.13
N GLY A 140 0.66 -9.39 12.82
CA GLY A 140 -0.39 -10.40 12.73
C GLY A 140 -0.68 -11.04 14.09
N ARG A 141 -1.78 -11.78 14.17
CA ARG A 141 -2.26 -12.42 15.42
C ARG A 141 -1.21 -13.28 16.14
N LEU A 142 -0.34 -13.97 15.41
CA LEU A 142 0.70 -14.80 16.01
C LEU A 142 1.74 -13.95 16.76
N LEU A 143 2.16 -12.83 16.19
CA LEU A 143 3.06 -11.89 16.86
C LEU A 143 2.38 -11.21 18.05
N GLU A 144 1.13 -10.78 17.91
CA GLU A 144 0.35 -10.21 19.02
C GLU A 144 0.24 -11.21 20.20
N THR A 145 0.03 -12.48 19.89
CA THR A 145 0.02 -13.55 20.92
C THR A 145 1.40 -13.72 21.56
N ALA A 146 2.48 -13.66 20.78
CA ALA A 146 3.84 -13.75 21.30
C ALA A 146 4.19 -12.53 22.18
N PHE A 147 3.77 -11.34 21.80
CA PHE A 147 3.99 -10.12 22.59
C PHE A 147 3.25 -10.12 23.95
N ALA A 148 2.16 -10.86 24.04
CA ALA A 148 1.42 -11.04 25.30
C ALA A 148 2.07 -12.04 26.28
N GLN A 149 3.13 -12.75 25.88
CA GLN A 149 3.88 -13.66 26.74
C GLN A 149 4.91 -12.90 27.60
N PRO A 150 5.47 -13.51 28.65
CA PRO A 150 6.66 -12.99 29.32
C PRO A 150 7.75 -12.66 28.29
N ASP A 151 8.42 -11.55 28.47
CA ASP A 151 9.46 -11.04 27.55
C ASP A 151 8.96 -10.64 26.14
N GLY A 152 7.66 -10.69 25.89
CA GLY A 152 7.06 -10.34 24.60
C GLY A 152 7.30 -8.90 24.20
N GLU A 153 7.37 -7.96 25.15
CA GLU A 153 7.70 -6.56 24.86
C GLU A 153 9.15 -6.41 24.38
N GLN A 154 10.09 -7.21 24.89
CA GLN A 154 11.48 -7.20 24.42
C GLN A 154 11.58 -7.70 22.98
N LEU A 155 10.82 -8.76 22.63
CA LEU A 155 10.71 -9.24 21.26
C LEU A 155 10.16 -8.16 20.34
N ARG A 156 9.12 -7.45 20.75
CA ARG A 156 8.54 -6.35 20.00
C ARG A 156 9.54 -5.23 19.77
N GLN A 157 10.24 -4.79 20.81
CA GLN A 157 11.26 -3.76 20.73
C GLN A 157 12.40 -4.17 19.81
N TRP A 158 12.83 -5.45 19.87
CA TRP A 158 13.86 -5.96 18.98
C TRP A 158 13.41 -5.91 17.50
N ILE A 159 12.18 -6.35 17.20
CA ILE A 159 11.63 -6.29 15.84
C ILE A 159 11.53 -4.84 15.37
N ASP A 160 11.09 -3.93 16.24
CA ASP A 160 10.94 -2.52 15.91
C ASP A 160 12.29 -1.82 15.70
N ALA A 161 13.31 -2.22 16.47
CA ALA A 161 14.66 -1.70 16.36
C ALA A 161 15.50 -2.36 15.27
N CYS A 162 15.05 -3.48 14.71
CA CYS A 162 15.78 -4.24 13.69
C CYS A 162 16.16 -3.34 12.51
N PRO A 163 17.47 -3.21 12.15
CA PRO A 163 17.89 -2.47 10.99
C PRO A 163 17.23 -3.00 9.71
N ASN A 164 16.87 -2.09 8.79
CA ASN A 164 16.17 -2.49 7.56
C ASN A 164 16.96 -3.50 6.72
N SER A 165 18.30 -3.36 6.66
CA SER A 165 19.17 -4.33 5.98
C SER A 165 19.11 -5.73 6.59
N LEU A 166 19.15 -5.82 7.93
CA LEU A 166 18.99 -7.10 8.64
C LEU A 166 17.59 -7.66 8.44
N TYR A 167 16.56 -6.83 8.59
CA TYR A 167 15.17 -7.23 8.37
C TYR A 167 14.99 -7.84 6.97
N SER A 168 15.47 -7.17 5.93
CA SER A 168 15.40 -7.65 4.55
C SER A 168 16.13 -8.99 4.36
N ALA A 169 17.33 -9.13 4.94
CA ALA A 169 18.08 -10.39 4.92
C ALA A 169 17.34 -11.54 5.63
N LEU A 170 16.69 -11.25 6.75
CA LEU A 170 15.92 -12.25 7.51
C LEU A 170 14.62 -12.63 6.78
N VAL A 171 13.95 -11.70 6.12
CA VAL A 171 12.80 -11.99 5.26
C VAL A 171 13.21 -12.94 4.13
N PHE A 172 14.34 -12.70 3.49
CA PHE A 172 14.88 -13.59 2.45
C PHE A 172 15.24 -14.99 3.00
N LYS A 173 15.84 -15.09 4.18
CA LYS A 173 16.17 -16.37 4.84
C LYS A 173 14.95 -17.12 5.37
N GLY A 174 13.84 -16.45 5.56
CA GLY A 174 12.63 -17.04 6.10
C GLY A 174 12.67 -17.36 7.60
N GLY A 175 11.71 -18.13 8.06
CA GLY A 175 11.51 -18.38 9.50
C GLY A 175 12.69 -19.04 10.22
N ALA A 176 13.48 -19.86 9.53
CA ALA A 176 14.68 -20.46 10.12
C ALA A 176 15.74 -19.40 10.42
N GLY A 177 15.96 -18.45 9.50
CA GLY A 177 16.89 -17.34 9.71
C GLY A 177 16.45 -16.40 10.84
N TRP A 178 15.16 -16.11 10.93
CA TRP A 178 14.60 -15.35 12.07
C TRP A 178 14.85 -16.05 13.40
N ARG A 179 14.58 -17.34 13.50
CA ARG A 179 14.82 -18.12 14.71
C ARG A 179 16.29 -18.07 15.12
N GLU A 180 17.19 -18.33 14.19
CA GLU A 180 18.63 -18.26 14.43
C GLU A 180 19.06 -16.89 14.96
N ALA A 181 18.58 -15.81 14.34
CA ALA A 181 18.93 -14.44 14.76
C ALA A 181 18.40 -14.07 16.15
N LEU A 182 17.19 -14.54 16.50
CA LEU A 182 16.56 -14.27 17.79
C LEU A 182 17.11 -15.12 18.95
N THR A 183 17.78 -16.24 18.64
CA THR A 183 18.35 -17.14 19.65
C THR A 183 19.88 -17.02 19.77
N ARG A 184 20.51 -16.15 19.02
CA ARG A 184 21.91 -15.80 19.21
C ARG A 184 22.03 -14.83 20.39
N ASP A 185 22.84 -15.21 21.38
CA ASP A 185 23.22 -14.38 22.53
C ASP A 185 23.99 -13.12 22.10
#